data_eeef6884049cb1d86297846196f7fb03
#
_entry.id   eeef6884049cb1d86297846196f7fb03
#
_cell.length_a   1.000
_cell.length_b   1.000
_cell.length_c   1.000
_cell.angle_alpha   90.00
_cell.angle_beta   90.00
_cell.angle_gamma   90.00
#
_symmetry.space_group_name_H-M   'P 1'
#
loop_
_entity.id
_entity.type
_entity.pdbx_description
1 polymer ?
#
loop_
_entity_poly.entity_id
_entity_poly.type
_entity_poly.pdbx_seq_one_letter_code
_entity_poly.pdbx_strand_id
1 'polypeptide(L)'
;MKENSVEDFDSLFVKESGRRKYVILVIILSVLGLTSVYTYLSVSAVRDQMNVAQDQAQGAPEINSALFTQLKEKAWLESRIKMAAGDSIGLSIDLEQRLIQLELKGVVILSSKIRDSSISGFFRKMDGNVYFAMFGTPLTIQQFKSSIAKNPFKIIQAPKDTIAAQAAVDAAIKKDSLKDENVFWNVKFDRNFEMNIQGIDSITEAQNKYKFGKGFEFARNLKNIVNSFQHILRFTKPSYTPEILISIPENEAKAILRALPNKASVTIKI
;
A
#
# COMPACT_ATOMS: atom_id res chain seq x y z
N MET A 1 -39.23 -75.04 1.29
CA MET A 1 -38.30 -74.99 0.16
C MET A 1 -38.35 -73.61 -0.41
N LYS A 2 -37.39 -72.76 -0.04
CA LYS A 2 -36.84 -71.66 -0.81
C LYS A 2 -35.72 -71.07 0.01
N GLU A 3 -34.53 -71.51 -0.27
CA GLU A 3 -33.32 -70.80 0.05
C GLU A 3 -33.36 -69.46 -0.65
N ASN A 4 -33.35 -68.36 0.05
CA ASN A 4 -33.06 -67.05 -0.53
C ASN A 4 -31.66 -66.62 -0.10
N SER A 5 -30.85 -66.56 -1.10
CA SER A 5 -29.56 -65.98 -1.26
C SER A 5 -29.32 -64.78 -0.34
N VAL A 6 -28.37 -64.92 0.52
CA VAL A 6 -27.65 -63.81 1.14
C VAL A 6 -26.78 -63.25 0.03
N GLU A 7 -27.36 -62.34 -0.78
CA GLU A 7 -26.61 -61.58 -1.78
C GLU A 7 -25.67 -60.62 -1.04
N ASP A 8 -24.45 -61.02 -1.07
CA ASP A 8 -23.20 -60.34 -1.29
C ASP A 8 -23.23 -58.80 -1.05
N PHE A 9 -23.40 -58.44 0.22
CA PHE A 9 -23.22 -57.05 0.68
C PHE A 9 -21.75 -56.60 0.60
N ASP A 10 -20.80 -57.52 0.43
CA ASP A 10 -19.39 -57.24 0.33
C ASP A 10 -18.95 -56.68 -1.05
N SER A 11 -19.79 -56.85 -2.10
CA SER A 11 -19.48 -56.32 -3.43
C SER A 11 -19.73 -54.80 -3.57
N LEU A 12 -20.45 -54.18 -2.67
CA LEU A 12 -20.73 -52.74 -2.66
C LEU A 12 -19.57 -51.89 -2.07
N PHE A 13 -18.65 -52.52 -1.39
CA PHE A 13 -17.42 -51.86 -0.92
C PHE A 13 -16.30 -52.07 -1.94
N VAL A 14 -16.51 -51.56 -3.15
CA VAL A 14 -15.50 -51.52 -4.18
C VAL A 14 -14.26 -50.84 -3.66
N LYS A 15 -13.18 -51.61 -3.61
CA LYS A 15 -11.83 -51.30 -3.18
C LYS A 15 -11.16 -50.24 -4.08
N GLU A 16 -11.78 -49.04 -4.18
CA GLU A 16 -11.23 -47.86 -4.88
C GLU A 16 -10.36 -46.93 -4.02
N SER A 17 -10.13 -47.31 -2.78
CA SER A 17 -9.56 -46.39 -1.78
C SER A 17 -8.05 -46.16 -1.90
N GLY A 18 -7.32 -47.04 -2.58
CA GLY A 18 -5.85 -46.90 -2.70
C GLY A 18 -5.43 -45.78 -3.62
N ARG A 19 -5.92 -45.78 -4.84
CA ARG A 19 -5.53 -44.78 -5.87
C ARG A 19 -5.88 -43.35 -5.48
N ARG A 20 -7.07 -43.11 -4.92
CA ARG A 20 -7.48 -41.77 -4.45
C ARG A 20 -6.58 -41.26 -3.31
N LYS A 21 -6.18 -42.12 -2.39
CA LYS A 21 -5.26 -41.74 -1.31
C LYS A 21 -3.88 -41.32 -1.84
N TYR A 22 -3.33 -42.06 -2.80
CA TYR A 22 -2.06 -41.69 -3.46
C TYR A 22 -2.18 -40.39 -4.25
N VAL A 23 -3.27 -40.17 -4.99
CA VAL A 23 -3.50 -38.91 -5.72
C VAL A 23 -3.59 -37.74 -4.76
N ILE A 24 -4.34 -37.87 -3.66
CA ILE A 24 -4.44 -36.84 -2.63
C ILE A 24 -3.08 -36.56 -2.00
N LEU A 25 -2.31 -37.60 -1.67
CA LEU A 25 -0.98 -37.46 -1.11
C LEU A 25 -0.01 -36.74 -2.06
N VAL A 26 -0.04 -37.06 -3.35
CA VAL A 26 0.76 -36.37 -4.38
C VAL A 26 0.37 -34.90 -4.50
N ILE A 27 -0.93 -34.58 -4.46
CA ILE A 27 -1.42 -33.21 -4.48
C ILE A 27 -0.93 -32.44 -3.24
N ILE A 28 -1.04 -33.04 -2.05
CA ILE A 28 -0.58 -32.42 -0.80
C ILE A 28 0.94 -32.17 -0.86
N LEU A 29 1.74 -33.14 -1.30
CA LEU A 29 3.19 -32.99 -1.45
C LEU A 29 3.54 -31.89 -2.48
N SER A 30 2.82 -31.82 -3.60
CA SER A 30 2.99 -30.76 -4.60
C SER A 30 2.68 -29.38 -4.02
N VAL A 31 1.59 -29.25 -3.28
CA VAL A 31 1.22 -27.98 -2.62
C VAL A 31 2.26 -27.60 -1.57
N LEU A 32 2.72 -28.55 -0.75
CA LEU A 32 3.79 -28.32 0.23
C LEU A 32 5.12 -27.92 -0.45
N GLY A 33 5.49 -28.56 -1.54
CA GLY A 33 6.67 -28.22 -2.32
C GLY A 33 6.58 -26.80 -2.89
N LEU A 34 5.47 -26.45 -3.52
CA LEU A 34 5.23 -25.12 -4.09
C LEU A 34 5.20 -24.02 -3.00
N THR A 35 4.57 -24.28 -1.86
CA THR A 35 4.56 -23.31 -0.74
C THR A 35 5.94 -23.13 -0.14
N SER A 36 6.76 -24.18 -0.03
CA SER A 36 8.13 -24.09 0.46
C SER A 36 9.01 -23.26 -0.48
N VAL A 37 8.93 -23.51 -1.78
CA VAL A 37 9.65 -22.72 -2.80
C VAL A 37 9.19 -21.26 -2.77
N TYR A 38 7.89 -21.01 -2.69
CA TYR A 38 7.34 -19.65 -2.57
C TYR A 38 7.87 -18.93 -1.33
N THR A 39 7.84 -19.60 -0.17
CA THR A 39 8.32 -19.01 1.09
C THR A 39 9.81 -18.68 1.00
N TYR A 40 10.61 -19.57 0.47
CA TYR A 40 12.05 -19.35 0.28
C TYR A 40 12.33 -18.15 -0.64
N LEU A 41 11.68 -18.09 -1.79
CA LEU A 41 11.86 -16.99 -2.75
C LEU A 41 11.37 -15.66 -2.19
N SER A 42 10.25 -15.65 -1.45
CA SER A 42 9.71 -14.45 -0.81
C SER A 42 10.63 -13.92 0.29
N VAL A 43 11.16 -14.79 1.14
CA VAL A 43 12.12 -14.41 2.18
C VAL A 43 13.42 -13.91 1.55
N SER A 44 13.89 -14.55 0.49
CA SER A 44 15.08 -14.09 -0.26
C SER A 44 14.86 -12.70 -0.86
N ALA A 45 13.69 -12.43 -1.44
CA ALA A 45 13.36 -11.10 -1.99
C ALA A 45 13.34 -10.00 -0.92
N VAL A 46 12.78 -10.29 0.27
CA VAL A 46 12.79 -9.35 1.41
C VAL A 46 14.23 -9.11 1.88
N ARG A 47 15.06 -10.17 1.96
CA ARG A 47 16.46 -10.06 2.35
C ARG A 47 17.25 -9.21 1.36
N ASP A 48 17.06 -9.43 0.06
CA ASP A 48 17.73 -8.62 -0.98
C ASP A 48 17.35 -7.13 -0.85
N GLN A 49 16.11 -6.82 -0.58
CA GLN A 49 15.65 -5.45 -0.34
C GLN A 49 16.30 -4.84 0.91
N MET A 50 16.45 -5.62 1.99
CA MET A 50 17.15 -5.18 3.20
C MET A 50 18.62 -4.96 2.94
N ASN A 51 19.28 -5.84 2.20
CA ASN A 51 20.70 -5.70 1.85
C ASN A 51 20.95 -4.45 1.01
N VAL A 52 20.11 -4.18 0.00
CA VAL A 52 20.21 -2.95 -0.82
C VAL A 52 20.07 -1.70 0.06
N ALA A 53 19.12 -1.70 1.00
CA ALA A 53 18.95 -0.60 1.94
C ALA A 53 20.15 -0.47 2.91
N GLN A 54 20.75 -1.59 3.32
CA GLN A 54 21.93 -1.62 4.18
C GLN A 54 23.19 -1.21 3.45
N ASP A 55 23.37 -1.57 2.18
CA ASP A 55 24.50 -1.11 1.35
C ASP A 55 24.47 0.40 1.16
N GLN A 56 23.29 1.01 1.09
CA GLN A 56 23.13 2.48 1.09
C GLN A 56 23.49 3.12 2.42
N ALA A 57 23.49 2.34 3.50
CA ALA A 57 23.83 2.77 4.86
C ALA A 57 25.31 2.51 5.23
N GLN A 58 26.14 2.00 4.31
CA GLN A 58 27.55 1.68 4.57
C GLN A 58 28.31 2.91 5.07
N GLY A 59 29.00 2.73 6.21
CA GLY A 59 29.77 3.78 6.89
C GLY A 59 29.05 4.43 8.07
N ALA A 60 27.83 4.04 8.39
CA ALA A 60 27.18 4.52 9.60
C ALA A 60 27.64 3.70 10.83
N PRO A 61 27.88 4.32 11.99
CA PRO A 61 28.27 3.62 13.20
C PRO A 61 27.17 2.69 13.69
N GLU A 62 27.55 1.58 14.32
CA GLU A 62 26.60 0.64 14.92
C GLU A 62 25.77 1.36 16.00
N ILE A 63 24.45 1.38 15.79
CA ILE A 63 23.54 2.20 16.57
C ILE A 63 22.95 1.37 17.72
N ASN A 64 23.25 1.77 18.93
CA ASN A 64 22.61 1.23 20.13
C ASN A 64 21.11 1.55 20.12
N SER A 65 20.28 0.61 20.57
CA SER A 65 18.82 0.75 20.64
C SER A 65 18.32 1.99 21.39
N ALA A 66 19.08 2.44 22.41
CA ALA A 66 18.77 3.67 23.16
C ALA A 66 18.91 4.93 22.29
N LEU A 67 19.82 4.93 21.32
CA LEU A 67 20.03 6.03 20.38
C LEU A 67 19.06 5.99 19.20
N PHE A 68 18.37 4.86 19.00
CA PHE A 68 17.52 4.67 17.82
C PHE A 68 16.38 5.69 17.74
N THR A 69 15.72 5.98 18.87
CA THR A 69 14.66 6.99 18.92
C THR A 69 15.17 8.38 18.57
N GLN A 70 16.36 8.76 19.08
CA GLN A 70 16.97 10.04 18.76
C GLN A 70 17.39 10.12 17.28
N LEU A 71 17.83 9.02 16.70
CA LEU A 71 18.16 8.94 15.28
C LEU A 71 16.94 9.05 14.38
N LYS A 72 15.83 8.47 14.76
CA LYS A 72 14.55 8.66 14.05
C LYS A 72 14.16 10.14 14.04
N GLU A 73 14.23 10.80 15.18
CA GLU A 73 13.92 12.22 15.29
C GLU A 73 14.87 13.07 14.45
N LYS A 74 16.17 12.78 14.54
CA LYS A 74 17.19 13.45 13.73
C LYS A 74 16.92 13.28 12.23
N ALA A 75 16.69 12.04 11.76
CA ALA A 75 16.39 11.73 10.37
C ALA A 75 15.14 12.50 9.89
N TRP A 76 14.11 12.53 10.70
CA TRP A 76 12.88 13.25 10.44
C TRP A 76 13.12 14.77 10.28
N LEU A 77 13.80 15.39 11.25
CA LEU A 77 14.09 16.82 11.21
C LEU A 77 14.99 17.20 10.03
N GLU A 78 16.07 16.44 9.79
CA GLU A 78 16.96 16.68 8.65
C GLU A 78 16.22 16.56 7.31
N SER A 79 15.36 15.55 7.18
CA SER A 79 14.54 15.36 5.98
C SER A 79 13.59 16.55 5.76
N ARG A 80 12.92 17.03 6.82
CA ARG A 80 12.04 18.21 6.74
C ARG A 80 12.80 19.49 6.41
N ILE A 81 13.98 19.71 7.00
CA ILE A 81 14.83 20.87 6.69
C ILE A 81 15.21 20.86 5.20
N LYS A 82 15.63 19.70 4.68
CA LYS A 82 15.95 19.56 3.24
C LYS A 82 14.75 19.80 2.35
N MET A 83 13.58 19.30 2.74
CA MET A 83 12.31 19.54 2.03
C MET A 83 11.93 21.03 2.04
N ALA A 84 12.12 21.72 3.16
CA ALA A 84 11.82 23.14 3.34
C ALA A 84 12.73 24.08 2.53
N ALA A 85 13.93 23.62 2.13
CA ALA A 85 14.82 24.37 1.25
C ALA A 85 14.27 24.49 -0.21
N GLY A 86 13.28 23.68 -0.58
CA GLY A 86 12.61 23.74 -1.89
C GLY A 86 11.50 24.78 -1.95
N ASP A 87 11.15 25.21 -3.17
CA ASP A 87 10.03 26.13 -3.43
C ASP A 87 8.71 25.40 -3.76
N SER A 88 8.69 24.09 -3.58
CA SER A 88 7.53 23.24 -3.92
C SER A 88 6.80 22.80 -2.66
N ILE A 89 5.50 22.58 -2.78
CA ILE A 89 4.71 21.94 -1.71
C ILE A 89 5.22 20.52 -1.51
N GLY A 90 5.57 20.19 -0.26
CA GLY A 90 5.95 18.86 0.19
C GLY A 90 4.91 18.25 1.11
N LEU A 91 5.05 16.96 1.36
CA LEU A 91 4.18 16.19 2.25
C LEU A 91 5.01 15.63 3.41
N SER A 92 4.64 15.94 4.64
CA SER A 92 5.21 15.35 5.83
C SER A 92 4.20 14.42 6.51
N ILE A 93 4.66 13.23 6.89
CA ILE A 93 3.83 12.18 7.47
C ILE A 93 4.51 11.68 8.74
N ASP A 94 3.87 11.92 9.87
CA ASP A 94 4.30 11.40 11.17
C ASP A 94 3.31 10.31 11.61
N LEU A 95 3.73 9.04 11.50
CA LEU A 95 2.89 7.90 11.91
C LEU A 95 2.86 7.73 13.43
N GLU A 96 3.87 8.21 14.15
CA GLU A 96 3.90 8.19 15.62
C GLU A 96 2.89 9.17 16.19
N GLN A 97 2.85 10.41 15.69
CA GLN A 97 1.89 11.44 16.09
C GLN A 97 0.55 11.34 15.34
N ARG A 98 0.46 10.46 14.36
CA ARG A 98 -0.71 10.29 13.48
C ARG A 98 -1.12 11.58 12.76
N LEU A 99 -0.15 12.26 12.17
CA LEU A 99 -0.34 13.49 11.42
C LEU A 99 0.17 13.35 9.99
N ILE A 100 -0.58 13.92 9.06
CA ILE A 100 -0.16 14.14 7.67
C ILE A 100 -0.32 15.62 7.35
N GLN A 101 0.71 16.25 6.82
CA GLN A 101 0.78 17.69 6.65
C GLN A 101 1.32 18.06 5.28
N LEU A 102 0.70 19.06 4.65
CA LEU A 102 1.28 19.76 3.51
C LEU A 102 2.12 20.92 4.02
N GLU A 103 3.33 21.02 3.53
CA GLU A 103 4.29 22.07 3.92
C GLU A 103 4.83 22.80 2.69
N LEU A 104 5.01 24.12 2.85
CA LEU A 104 5.72 24.96 1.90
C LEU A 104 6.79 25.73 2.64
N LYS A 105 8.06 25.54 2.29
CA LYS A 105 9.21 26.19 2.96
C LYS A 105 9.21 25.99 4.48
N GLY A 106 8.79 24.82 4.94
CA GLY A 106 8.72 24.49 6.36
C GLY A 106 7.50 25.02 7.11
N VAL A 107 6.60 25.75 6.41
CA VAL A 107 5.34 26.23 6.96
C VAL A 107 4.23 25.22 6.64
N VAL A 108 3.52 24.77 7.67
CA VAL A 108 2.37 23.86 7.50
C VAL A 108 1.19 24.65 6.90
N ILE A 109 0.73 24.25 5.72
CA ILE A 109 -0.41 24.84 5.02
C ILE A 109 -1.71 24.10 5.36
N LEU A 110 -1.64 22.76 5.45
CA LEU A 110 -2.76 21.89 5.76
C LEU A 110 -2.29 20.78 6.67
N SER A 111 -3.07 20.45 7.68
CA SER A 111 -2.79 19.33 8.60
C SER A 111 -4.03 18.46 8.73
N SER A 112 -3.84 17.14 8.66
CA SER A 112 -4.89 16.14 8.81
C SER A 112 -4.47 15.08 9.81
N LYS A 113 -5.44 14.55 10.57
CA LYS A 113 -5.20 13.43 11.48
C LYS A 113 -5.33 12.10 10.74
N ILE A 114 -4.33 11.25 10.90
CA ILE A 114 -4.38 9.86 10.43
C ILE A 114 -5.33 9.08 11.34
N ARG A 115 -6.42 8.59 10.78
CA ARG A 115 -7.41 7.77 11.51
C ARG A 115 -6.89 6.36 11.76
N ASP A 116 -6.23 5.80 10.75
CA ASP A 116 -5.62 4.49 10.82
C ASP A 116 -4.41 4.36 9.91
N SER A 117 -3.48 3.50 10.31
CA SER A 117 -2.29 3.20 9.51
C SER A 117 -1.91 1.73 9.64
N SER A 118 -1.43 1.16 8.55
CA SER A 118 -0.85 -0.18 8.52
C SER A 118 0.47 -0.12 7.76
N ILE A 119 1.50 -0.70 8.34
CA ILE A 119 2.86 -0.72 7.78
C ILE A 119 3.33 -2.15 7.56
N SER A 120 4.04 -2.40 6.46
CA SER A 120 4.67 -3.69 6.19
C SER A 120 5.66 -4.08 7.28
N GLY A 121 5.78 -5.38 7.54
CA GLY A 121 6.74 -5.92 8.51
C GLY A 121 8.20 -5.56 8.22
N PHE A 122 8.53 -5.24 6.96
CA PHE A 122 9.81 -4.71 6.54
C PHE A 122 10.23 -3.48 7.37
N PHE A 123 9.34 -2.48 7.47
CA PHE A 123 9.63 -1.24 8.22
C PHE A 123 9.78 -1.45 9.73
N ARG A 124 9.13 -2.49 10.28
CA ARG A 124 9.24 -2.83 11.72
C ARG A 124 10.57 -3.50 12.08
N LYS A 125 11.26 -4.08 11.08
CA LYS A 125 12.51 -4.84 11.28
C LYS A 125 13.75 -4.06 10.85
N MET A 126 13.59 -2.80 10.43
CA MET A 126 14.73 -1.96 10.07
C MET A 126 15.57 -1.60 11.29
N ASP A 127 16.88 -1.72 11.14
CA ASP A 127 17.83 -1.14 12.07
C ASP A 127 17.98 0.37 11.87
N GLY A 128 18.71 1.04 12.77
CA GLY A 128 18.85 2.48 12.74
C GLY A 128 19.56 3.01 11.49
N ASN A 129 20.51 2.26 10.96
CA ASN A 129 21.27 2.66 9.78
C ASN A 129 20.42 2.61 8.52
N VAL A 130 19.68 1.50 8.36
CA VAL A 130 18.72 1.33 7.26
C VAL A 130 17.62 2.37 7.34
N TYR A 131 17.11 2.65 8.57
CA TYR A 131 16.11 3.70 8.77
C TYR A 131 16.62 5.07 8.31
N PHE A 132 17.83 5.46 8.73
CA PHE A 132 18.42 6.72 8.35
C PHE A 132 18.67 6.83 6.85
N ALA A 133 19.18 5.77 6.22
CA ALA A 133 19.36 5.71 4.76
C ALA A 133 18.02 5.89 4.01
N MET A 134 16.95 5.29 4.53
CA MET A 134 15.63 5.36 3.90
C MET A 134 14.89 6.68 4.15
N PHE A 135 15.00 7.28 5.34
CA PHE A 135 14.15 8.42 5.75
C PHE A 135 14.93 9.69 6.13
N GLY A 136 16.26 9.66 6.19
CA GLY A 136 17.11 10.82 6.53
C GLY A 136 17.20 11.88 5.42
N THR A 137 16.63 11.62 4.26
CA THR A 137 16.47 12.59 3.17
C THR A 137 15.05 12.49 2.59
N PRO A 138 14.51 13.59 2.03
CA PRO A 138 13.19 13.56 1.41
C PRO A 138 13.10 12.50 0.33
N LEU A 139 11.96 11.83 0.28
CA LEU A 139 11.58 10.87 -0.74
C LEU A 139 11.03 11.61 -1.94
N THR A 140 11.27 11.09 -3.14
CA THR A 140 10.71 11.62 -4.37
C THR A 140 9.64 10.70 -4.93
N ILE A 141 8.50 11.28 -5.30
CA ILE A 141 7.42 10.54 -5.95
C ILE A 141 7.82 10.18 -7.37
N GLN A 142 7.89 8.89 -7.69
CA GLN A 142 8.15 8.38 -9.03
C GLN A 142 6.88 8.13 -9.82
N GLN A 143 5.88 7.51 -9.17
CA GLN A 143 4.60 7.21 -9.79
C GLN A 143 3.47 7.65 -8.87
N PHE A 144 2.43 8.18 -9.49
CA PHE A 144 1.25 8.65 -8.81
C PHE A 144 0.00 8.11 -9.51
N LYS A 145 -0.89 7.43 -8.78
CA LYS A 145 -2.16 6.91 -9.29
C LYS A 145 -3.27 7.32 -8.33
N SER A 146 -4.40 7.76 -8.83
CA SER A 146 -5.55 8.16 -8.00
C SER A 146 -6.87 7.72 -8.62
N SER A 147 -7.88 7.54 -7.77
CA SER A 147 -9.25 7.22 -8.18
C SER A 147 -9.99 8.42 -8.76
N ILE A 148 -9.62 9.63 -8.35
CA ILE A 148 -10.21 10.87 -8.81
C ILE A 148 -9.19 11.70 -9.60
N ALA A 149 -9.69 12.58 -10.46
CA ALA A 149 -8.86 13.51 -11.21
C ALA A 149 -8.17 14.50 -10.26
N LYS A 150 -6.86 14.69 -10.43
CA LYS A 150 -6.08 15.63 -9.64
C LYS A 150 -6.45 17.06 -9.91
N ASN A 151 -6.70 17.41 -11.19
CA ASN A 151 -7.14 18.72 -11.64
C ASN A 151 -8.56 18.61 -12.20
N PRO A 152 -9.60 18.87 -11.39
CA PRO A 152 -10.99 18.75 -11.82
C PRO A 152 -11.41 19.88 -12.78
N PHE A 153 -10.59 20.93 -12.93
CA PHE A 153 -10.94 22.09 -13.77
C PHE A 153 -10.71 21.76 -15.24
N LYS A 154 -11.81 21.60 -16.00
CA LYS A 154 -11.79 21.71 -17.45
C LYS A 154 -11.91 23.19 -17.79
N ILE A 155 -10.92 23.75 -18.48
CA ILE A 155 -11.05 25.06 -19.10
C ILE A 155 -12.05 24.88 -20.25
N ILE A 156 -13.31 25.27 -20.00
CA ILE A 156 -14.35 25.34 -21.03
C ILE A 156 -14.30 26.75 -21.56
N GLN A 157 -14.21 26.90 -22.88
CA GLN A 157 -14.42 28.26 -23.48
C GLN A 157 -15.78 28.78 -23.03
N ALA A 158 -15.78 29.99 -22.48
CA ALA A 158 -16.99 30.61 -22.00
C ALA A 158 -18.01 30.65 -23.16
N PRO A 159 -19.23 30.12 -22.96
CA PRO A 159 -20.29 30.29 -23.94
C PRO A 159 -20.51 31.79 -24.20
N LYS A 160 -20.77 32.17 -25.45
CA LYS A 160 -21.03 33.56 -25.82
C LYS A 160 -22.32 34.10 -25.21
N ASP A 161 -23.15 33.25 -24.64
CA ASP A 161 -24.43 33.57 -24.05
C ASP A 161 -24.42 33.36 -22.53
N THR A 162 -24.80 34.36 -21.77
CA THR A 162 -24.78 34.37 -20.29
C THR A 162 -25.71 33.32 -19.69
N ILE A 163 -26.83 33.01 -20.33
CA ILE A 163 -27.80 32.01 -19.86
C ILE A 163 -27.21 30.61 -20.02
N ALA A 164 -26.52 30.32 -21.13
CA ALA A 164 -25.84 29.06 -21.38
C ALA A 164 -24.62 28.88 -20.44
N ALA A 165 -23.95 29.99 -20.08
CA ALA A 165 -22.86 29.99 -19.13
C ALA A 165 -23.33 29.58 -17.72
N GLN A 166 -24.43 30.17 -17.26
CA GLN A 166 -25.01 29.85 -15.95
C GLN A 166 -25.48 28.40 -15.88
N ALA A 167 -26.18 27.90 -16.91
CA ALA A 167 -26.62 26.52 -16.99
C ALA A 167 -25.43 25.53 -17.02
N ALA A 168 -24.31 25.88 -17.67
CA ALA A 168 -23.11 25.05 -17.70
C ALA A 168 -22.40 25.00 -16.31
N VAL A 169 -22.39 26.13 -15.59
CA VAL A 169 -21.86 26.22 -14.22
C VAL A 169 -22.71 25.38 -13.26
N ASP A 170 -24.04 25.54 -13.32
CA ASP A 170 -24.96 24.78 -12.46
C ASP A 170 -24.91 23.27 -12.75
N ALA A 171 -24.79 22.88 -14.02
CA ALA A 171 -24.59 21.48 -14.39
C ALA A 171 -23.25 20.92 -13.92
N ALA A 172 -22.18 21.73 -13.95
CA ALA A 172 -20.88 21.33 -13.46
C ALA A 172 -20.87 21.15 -11.93
N ILE A 173 -21.47 22.08 -11.19
CA ILE A 173 -21.62 22.00 -9.72
C ILE A 173 -22.47 20.79 -9.34
N LYS A 174 -23.57 20.53 -10.04
CA LYS A 174 -24.47 19.41 -9.79
C LYS A 174 -23.80 18.07 -10.08
N LYS A 175 -22.90 18.01 -11.05
CA LYS A 175 -22.13 16.81 -11.42
C LYS A 175 -21.01 16.51 -10.41
N ASP A 176 -20.42 17.54 -9.82
CA ASP A 176 -19.34 17.40 -8.84
C ASP A 176 -19.90 17.05 -7.44
N SER A 177 -21.13 17.52 -7.12
CA SER A 177 -21.79 17.25 -5.84
C SER A 177 -22.47 15.87 -5.75
N LEU A 178 -22.66 15.17 -6.87
CA LEU A 178 -23.37 13.87 -6.94
C LEU A 178 -22.42 12.66 -6.94
N LYS A 179 -21.13 12.87 -6.96
CA LYS A 179 -20.16 11.77 -6.92
C LYS A 179 -19.52 11.69 -5.53
N ASP A 180 -20.11 10.89 -4.67
CA ASP A 180 -19.46 10.26 -3.53
C ASP A 180 -18.39 9.28 -4.07
N GLU A 181 -17.29 9.83 -4.61
CA GLU A 181 -16.21 9.03 -5.13
C GLU A 181 -15.24 8.78 -3.98
N ASN A 182 -15.19 7.55 -3.52
CA ASN A 182 -14.16 7.10 -2.56
C ASN A 182 -12.77 7.51 -3.05
N VAL A 183 -12.12 8.37 -2.28
CA VAL A 183 -10.80 8.89 -2.62
C VAL A 183 -9.74 7.87 -2.23
N PHE A 184 -9.07 7.38 -3.23
CA PHE A 184 -7.94 6.50 -3.07
C PHE A 184 -6.80 6.95 -3.98
N TRP A 185 -5.58 6.97 -3.46
CA TRP A 185 -4.40 7.25 -4.24
C TRP A 185 -3.18 6.48 -3.75
N ASN A 186 -2.37 6.07 -4.71
CA ASN A 186 -1.15 5.31 -4.52
C ASN A 186 0.04 6.13 -4.98
N VAL A 187 1.09 6.10 -4.19
CA VAL A 187 2.36 6.76 -4.47
C VAL A 187 3.47 5.74 -4.40
N LYS A 188 4.29 5.67 -5.45
CA LYS A 188 5.53 4.89 -5.44
C LYS A 188 6.73 5.84 -5.32
N PHE A 189 7.62 5.51 -4.38
CA PHE A 189 8.80 6.30 -4.08
C PHE A 189 10.07 5.78 -4.76
N ASP A 190 11.09 6.62 -4.79
CA ASP A 190 12.43 6.36 -5.33
C ASP A 190 13.18 5.23 -4.58
N ARG A 191 12.77 4.91 -3.35
CA ARG A 191 13.36 3.84 -2.52
C ARG A 191 12.59 2.53 -2.57
N ASN A 192 11.89 2.30 -3.68
CA ASN A 192 11.18 1.07 -4.01
C ASN A 192 10.17 0.59 -2.94
N PHE A 193 9.40 1.51 -2.39
CA PHE A 193 8.22 1.21 -1.59
C PHE A 193 7.02 2.04 -2.03
N GLU A 194 5.84 1.64 -1.62
CA GLU A 194 4.59 2.27 -2.00
C GLU A 194 3.81 2.74 -0.78
N MET A 195 3.09 3.83 -0.95
CA MET A 195 2.15 4.34 0.04
C MET A 195 0.77 4.45 -0.57
N ASN A 196 -0.19 3.91 0.15
CA ASN A 196 -1.61 3.94 -0.21
C ASN A 196 -2.33 4.85 0.77
N ILE A 197 -3.00 5.87 0.27
CA ILE A 197 -3.80 6.79 1.09
C ILE A 197 -5.25 6.68 0.66
N GLN A 198 -6.14 6.50 1.65
CA GLN A 198 -7.58 6.41 1.44
C GLN A 198 -8.32 7.47 2.26
N GLY A 199 -9.32 8.10 1.65
CA GLY A 199 -10.27 8.95 2.33
C GLY A 199 -11.40 8.13 2.94
N ILE A 200 -11.79 8.42 4.21
CA ILE A 200 -12.87 7.74 4.92
C ILE A 200 -13.75 8.81 5.59
N ASP A 201 -15.03 8.87 5.23
CA ASP A 201 -15.93 9.94 5.72
C ASP A 201 -16.55 9.66 7.09
N SER A 202 -16.85 8.44 7.47
CA SER A 202 -17.54 8.17 8.72
C SER A 202 -16.89 7.12 9.62
N ILE A 203 -17.10 7.28 10.94
CA ILE A 203 -16.74 6.27 11.95
C ILE A 203 -17.45 4.94 11.69
N THR A 204 -18.66 4.97 11.11
CA THR A 204 -19.42 3.80 10.70
C THR A 204 -18.75 3.06 9.55
N GLU A 205 -18.10 3.78 8.61
CA GLU A 205 -17.26 3.18 7.58
C GLU A 205 -15.95 2.65 8.14
N ALA A 206 -15.40 3.28 9.16
CA ALA A 206 -14.25 2.76 9.89
C ALA A 206 -14.57 1.43 10.60
N GLN A 207 -15.82 1.22 11.04
CA GLN A 207 -16.29 -0.09 11.53
C GLN A 207 -16.57 -1.07 10.38
N ASN A 208 -16.98 -0.60 9.21
CA ASN A 208 -17.01 -1.34 7.94
C ASN A 208 -15.63 -1.44 7.25
N LYS A 209 -14.58 -0.90 7.89
CA LYS A 209 -13.16 -0.95 7.55
C LYS A 209 -12.69 -2.33 7.06
N TYR A 210 -13.29 -3.38 7.61
CA TYR A 210 -13.06 -4.75 7.17
C TYR A 210 -13.65 -5.07 5.78
N LYS A 211 -14.65 -4.34 5.28
CA LYS A 211 -15.19 -4.62 3.93
C LYS A 211 -14.37 -3.94 2.83
N PHE A 212 -13.96 -2.70 3.03
CA PHE A 212 -13.17 -1.96 2.03
C PHE A 212 -11.69 -2.33 2.10
N GLY A 213 -11.10 -2.38 3.30
CA GLY A 213 -9.73 -2.85 3.53
C GLY A 213 -9.55 -4.32 3.14
N LYS A 214 -10.49 -5.22 3.48
CA LYS A 214 -10.42 -6.62 3.06
C LYS A 214 -10.57 -6.81 1.56
N GLY A 215 -11.43 -6.05 0.89
CA GLY A 215 -11.58 -6.11 -0.56
C GLY A 215 -10.32 -5.63 -1.29
N PHE A 216 -9.74 -4.54 -0.84
CA PHE A 216 -8.48 -4.01 -1.37
C PHE A 216 -7.29 -4.91 -1.03
N GLU A 217 -7.15 -5.31 0.24
CA GLU A 217 -6.11 -6.25 0.67
C GLU A 217 -6.26 -7.60 -0.02
N PHE A 218 -7.49 -8.10 -0.18
CA PHE A 218 -7.73 -9.34 -0.89
C PHE A 218 -7.37 -9.22 -2.37
N ALA A 219 -7.80 -8.17 -3.07
CA ALA A 219 -7.45 -7.94 -4.47
C ALA A 219 -5.94 -7.75 -4.65
N ARG A 220 -5.29 -7.02 -3.74
CA ARG A 220 -3.83 -6.85 -3.70
C ARG A 220 -3.13 -8.18 -3.45
N ASN A 221 -3.56 -8.92 -2.44
CA ASN A 221 -2.97 -10.22 -2.09
C ASN A 221 -3.19 -11.24 -3.21
N LEU A 222 -4.37 -11.24 -3.83
CA LEU A 222 -4.64 -12.09 -5.00
C LEU A 222 -3.73 -11.72 -6.18
N LYS A 223 -3.58 -10.44 -6.48
CA LYS A 223 -2.66 -9.97 -7.52
C LYS A 223 -1.21 -10.35 -7.20
N ASN A 224 -0.80 -10.19 -5.95
CA ASN A 224 0.54 -10.58 -5.49
C ASN A 224 0.73 -12.10 -5.57
N ILE A 225 -0.29 -12.90 -5.21
CA ILE A 225 -0.25 -14.36 -5.34
C ILE A 225 -0.14 -14.77 -6.81
N VAL A 226 -0.95 -14.18 -7.70
CA VAL A 226 -0.90 -14.48 -9.15
C VAL A 226 0.45 -14.08 -9.74
N ASN A 227 0.95 -12.88 -9.43
CA ASN A 227 2.27 -12.46 -9.88
C ASN A 227 3.38 -13.36 -9.32
N SER A 228 3.30 -13.71 -8.04
CA SER A 228 4.26 -14.61 -7.39
C SER A 228 4.22 -16.01 -8.01
N PHE A 229 3.03 -16.51 -8.36
CA PHE A 229 2.88 -17.79 -9.04
C PHE A 229 3.51 -17.78 -10.43
N GLN A 230 3.38 -16.68 -11.18
CA GLN A 230 4.08 -16.52 -12.47
C GLN A 230 5.60 -16.48 -12.28
N HIS A 231 6.10 -15.82 -11.22
CA HIS A 231 7.53 -15.82 -10.90
C HIS A 231 8.04 -17.19 -10.49
N ILE A 232 7.24 -17.97 -9.73
CA ILE A 232 7.59 -19.36 -9.36
C ILE A 232 7.70 -20.25 -10.59
N LEU A 233 6.72 -20.18 -11.51
CA LEU A 233 6.73 -20.94 -12.75
C LEU A 233 7.93 -20.60 -13.64
N ARG A 234 8.44 -19.39 -13.57
CA ARG A 234 9.63 -18.94 -14.30
C ARG A 234 10.93 -19.07 -13.52
N PHE A 235 10.89 -19.62 -12.32
CA PHE A 235 12.03 -19.67 -11.37
C PHE A 235 12.71 -18.31 -11.16
N THR A 236 11.92 -17.22 -11.21
CA THR A 236 12.40 -15.85 -10.97
C THR A 236 12.00 -15.40 -9.56
N LYS A 237 12.85 -14.59 -8.91
CA LYS A 237 12.51 -14.02 -7.59
C LYS A 237 11.32 -13.07 -7.72
N PRO A 238 10.30 -13.18 -6.86
CA PRO A 238 9.22 -12.21 -6.82
C PRO A 238 9.76 -10.84 -6.39
N SER A 239 9.25 -9.76 -6.98
CA SER A 239 9.57 -8.41 -6.53
C SER A 239 8.80 -8.13 -5.24
N TYR A 240 9.51 -7.85 -4.16
CA TYR A 240 8.91 -7.40 -2.90
C TYR A 240 8.90 -5.87 -2.85
N THR A 241 7.74 -5.27 -2.69
CA THR A 241 7.58 -3.82 -2.50
C THR A 241 6.93 -3.59 -1.14
N PRO A 242 7.67 -3.01 -0.17
CA PRO A 242 7.08 -2.64 1.12
C PRO A 242 5.97 -1.61 0.94
N GLU A 243 4.94 -1.67 1.76
CA GLU A 243 3.78 -0.78 1.65
C GLU A 243 3.43 -0.14 2.97
N ILE A 244 2.96 1.11 2.88
CA ILE A 244 2.36 1.88 3.96
C ILE A 244 0.93 2.20 3.55
N LEU A 245 -0.05 1.84 4.38
CA LEU A 245 -1.45 2.21 4.20
C LEU A 245 -1.84 3.26 5.23
N ILE A 246 -2.46 4.35 4.79
CA ILE A 246 -2.90 5.46 5.63
C ILE A 246 -4.36 5.77 5.31
N SER A 247 -5.16 5.95 6.37
CA SER A 247 -6.55 6.40 6.26
C SER A 247 -6.72 7.77 6.90
N ILE A 248 -7.28 8.72 6.16
CA ILE A 248 -7.53 10.10 6.61
C ILE A 248 -8.98 10.50 6.24
N PRO A 249 -9.53 11.59 6.80
CA PRO A 249 -10.82 12.12 6.38
C PRO A 249 -10.89 12.39 4.87
N GLU A 250 -12.01 12.10 4.24
CA GLU A 250 -12.13 12.13 2.78
C GLU A 250 -11.89 13.53 2.19
N ASN A 251 -12.47 14.57 2.80
CA ASN A 251 -12.29 15.94 2.33
C ASN A 251 -10.82 16.38 2.39
N GLU A 252 -10.11 15.97 3.43
CA GLU A 252 -8.69 16.25 3.61
C GLU A 252 -7.84 15.43 2.62
N ALA A 253 -8.23 14.18 2.34
CA ALA A 253 -7.60 13.35 1.32
C ALA A 253 -7.73 13.99 -0.07
N LYS A 254 -8.93 14.52 -0.43
CA LYS A 254 -9.16 15.27 -1.67
C LYS A 254 -8.30 16.54 -1.74
N ALA A 255 -8.24 17.29 -0.65
CA ALA A 255 -7.47 18.54 -0.59
C ALA A 255 -5.96 18.28 -0.75
N ILE A 256 -5.42 17.30 -0.01
CA ILE A 256 -4.00 16.90 -0.11
C ILE A 256 -3.68 16.40 -1.52
N LEU A 257 -4.52 15.52 -2.08
CA LEU A 257 -4.34 14.98 -3.42
C LEU A 257 -4.22 16.09 -4.49
N ARG A 258 -5.10 17.11 -4.41
CA ARG A 258 -5.16 18.21 -5.37
C ARG A 258 -3.99 19.19 -5.22
N ALA A 259 -3.57 19.44 -3.98
CA ALA A 259 -2.49 20.39 -3.69
C ALA A 259 -1.08 19.80 -3.92
N LEU A 260 -0.91 18.49 -3.78
CA LEU A 260 0.40 17.84 -3.87
C LEU A 260 0.91 17.78 -5.32
N PRO A 261 2.09 18.31 -5.66
CA PRO A 261 2.70 18.16 -7.00
C PRO A 261 2.96 16.69 -7.37
N ASN A 262 3.02 16.37 -8.67
CA ASN A 262 3.27 14.99 -9.12
C ASN A 262 4.66 14.46 -8.72
N LYS A 263 5.63 15.36 -8.60
CA LYS A 263 7.01 15.06 -8.17
C LYS A 263 7.32 15.73 -6.83
N ALA A 264 6.34 15.73 -5.91
CA ALA A 264 6.54 16.32 -4.61
C ALA A 264 7.62 15.56 -3.81
N SER A 265 8.29 16.31 -2.94
CA SER A 265 9.12 15.73 -1.89
C SER A 265 8.24 15.28 -0.73
N VAL A 266 8.55 14.11 -0.17
CA VAL A 266 7.80 13.53 0.93
C VAL A 266 8.76 13.14 2.05
N THR A 267 8.40 13.45 3.29
CA THR A 267 9.13 13.00 4.48
C THR A 267 8.23 12.12 5.32
N ILE A 268 8.78 11.03 5.87
CA ILE A 268 8.00 10.05 6.64
C ILE A 268 8.74 9.72 7.93
N LYS A 269 8.02 9.77 9.06
CA LYS A 269 8.44 9.25 10.36
C LYS A 269 7.57 8.04 10.71
N ILE A 270 8.24 6.89 10.98
CA ILE A 270 7.59 5.61 11.26
C ILE A 270 7.85 5.18 12.68
#